data_10c89b4e472a81215e5acdf7fbe20a0b
#
_entry.id   10c89b4e472a81215e5acdf7fbe20a0b
#
_cell.length_a   1.000
_cell.length_b   1.000
_cell.length_c   1.000
_cell.angle_alpha   90.00
_cell.angle_beta   90.00
_cell.angle_gamma   90.00
#
_symmetry.space_group_name_H-M   'P 1'
#
loop_
_entity.id
_entity.type
_entity.pdbx_description
1 polymer ?
#
loop_
_entity_poly.entity_id
_entity_poly.type
_entity_poly.pdbx_seq_one_letter_code
_entity_poly.pdbx_strand_id
1 'polypeptide(L)'
;QALQAARRIQAQTYFIDLPCWAQSEEEDDSPDTQDESQTLLLRATRMDNSDTLWDHLFEDESQQTALPSTLAHYFAQLRGDSPGDALNRQREAFMARWITWAMQQNNGDVLVVCGGWHAPALAKMWRKCPQEMNKPELSSLADGVTGCYLTPYSEKRLDVLAGYLSGMPAPVWQNWCWQCGLQQAGEQLLKTVLTRLRQHKLPASTAD
;
A
#
# COMPACT_ATOMS: atom_id res chain seq x y z
N GLN A 1 -4.33 7.46 -6.21
CA GLN A 1 -4.87 6.60 -7.29
C GLN A 1 -6.16 5.91 -6.84
N ALA A 2 -6.20 5.11 -5.75
CA ALA A 2 -7.37 4.38 -5.29
C ALA A 2 -8.60 5.30 -5.08
N LEU A 3 -8.45 6.44 -4.40
CA LEU A 3 -9.53 7.41 -4.21
C LEU A 3 -10.01 8.04 -5.53
N GLN A 4 -9.11 8.24 -6.49
CA GLN A 4 -9.48 8.75 -7.82
C GLN A 4 -10.29 7.70 -8.60
N ALA A 5 -9.89 6.43 -8.53
CA ALA A 5 -10.64 5.33 -9.14
C ALA A 5 -12.04 5.21 -8.51
N ALA A 6 -12.13 5.22 -7.18
CA ALA A 6 -13.39 5.18 -6.46
C ALA A 6 -14.34 6.34 -6.86
N ARG A 7 -13.80 7.56 -7.01
CA ARG A 7 -14.56 8.71 -7.49
C ARG A 7 -15.14 8.50 -8.91
N ARG A 8 -14.33 7.93 -9.82
CA ARG A 8 -14.76 7.70 -11.21
C ARG A 8 -15.96 6.76 -11.30
N ILE A 9 -16.03 5.77 -10.40
CA ILE A 9 -17.14 4.80 -10.33
C ILE A 9 -18.20 5.16 -9.29
N GLN A 10 -18.10 6.35 -8.68
CA GLN A 10 -19.01 6.85 -7.64
C GLN A 10 -19.15 5.91 -6.44
N ALA A 11 -18.11 5.17 -6.11
CA ALA A 11 -18.08 4.29 -4.95
C ALA A 11 -18.00 5.09 -3.64
N GLN A 12 -18.72 4.63 -2.62
CA GLN A 12 -18.56 5.14 -1.27
C GLN A 12 -17.21 4.73 -0.71
N THR A 13 -16.51 5.66 -0.06
CA THR A 13 -15.16 5.42 0.48
C THR A 13 -15.11 5.70 1.98
N TYR A 14 -14.41 4.84 2.70
CA TYR A 14 -14.21 4.94 4.15
C TYR A 14 -12.74 4.76 4.48
N PHE A 15 -12.23 5.55 5.42
CA PHE A 15 -10.92 5.33 6.03
C PHE A 15 -11.12 4.43 7.23
N ILE A 16 -10.54 3.25 7.19
CA ILE A 16 -10.83 2.16 8.13
C ILE A 16 -9.69 1.84 9.09
N ASP A 17 -8.53 2.46 8.93
CA ASP A 17 -7.41 2.25 9.83
C ASP A 17 -7.63 2.98 11.17
N LEU A 18 -7.03 2.45 12.23
CA LEU A 18 -7.12 3.04 13.55
C LEU A 18 -6.33 4.35 13.58
N PRO A 19 -6.96 5.49 13.90
CA PRO A 19 -6.25 6.76 13.98
C PRO A 19 -5.11 6.74 15.01
N CYS A 20 -4.05 7.50 14.75
CA CYS A 20 -2.86 7.52 15.60
C CYS A 20 -3.14 7.87 17.07
N TRP A 21 -4.12 8.75 17.33
CA TRP A 21 -4.50 9.13 18.71
C TRP A 21 -5.26 8.04 19.48
N ALA A 22 -5.75 7.02 18.80
CA ALA A 22 -6.47 5.90 19.41
C ALA A 22 -5.59 4.65 19.54
N GLN A 23 -4.34 4.75 19.13
CA GLN A 23 -3.35 3.67 19.26
C GLN A 23 -2.83 3.63 20.70
N SER A 24 -2.68 2.43 21.27
CA SER A 24 -2.03 2.27 22.57
C SER A 24 -0.52 2.53 22.44
N GLU A 25 0.05 3.19 23.43
CA GLU A 25 1.51 3.38 23.55
C GLU A 25 2.21 2.14 24.16
N GLU A 26 1.60 0.98 24.09
CA GLU A 26 2.24 -0.24 24.54
C GLU A 26 3.46 -0.54 23.66
N GLU A 27 4.64 -0.38 24.24
CA GLU A 27 5.88 -0.84 23.63
C GLU A 27 5.82 -2.37 23.55
N ASP A 28 5.76 -2.91 22.36
CA ASP A 28 5.84 -4.35 22.13
C ASP A 28 7.29 -4.67 21.75
N ASP A 29 8.03 -5.23 22.69
CA ASP A 29 9.41 -5.71 22.48
C ASP A 29 9.48 -6.95 21.56
N SER A 30 8.37 -7.35 20.96
CA SER A 30 8.37 -8.48 20.04
C SER A 30 9.21 -8.14 18.79
N PRO A 31 10.04 -9.05 18.32
CA PRO A 31 10.87 -8.83 17.14
C PRO A 31 9.96 -8.54 15.92
N ASP A 32 10.41 -7.63 15.07
CA ASP A 32 9.71 -7.35 13.81
C ASP A 32 9.76 -8.57 12.88
N THR A 33 8.75 -9.41 13.04
CA THR A 33 8.62 -10.66 12.27
C THR A 33 8.49 -10.42 10.76
N GLN A 34 8.12 -9.20 10.35
CA GLN A 34 8.04 -8.83 8.94
C GLN A 34 9.44 -8.73 8.33
N ASP A 35 10.37 -8.06 9.00
CA ASP A 35 11.75 -7.89 8.52
C ASP A 35 12.50 -9.22 8.47
N GLU A 36 12.28 -10.09 9.44
CA GLU A 36 12.86 -11.45 9.45
C GLU A 36 12.35 -12.28 8.28
N SER A 37 11.03 -12.32 8.08
CA SER A 37 10.40 -13.06 6.99
C SER A 37 10.85 -12.56 5.62
N GLN A 38 10.96 -11.25 5.44
CA GLN A 38 11.46 -10.64 4.22
C GLN A 38 12.93 -10.99 3.95
N THR A 39 13.76 -10.97 4.98
CA THR A 39 15.17 -11.35 4.88
C THR A 39 15.33 -12.82 4.48
N LEU A 40 14.52 -13.72 5.03
CA LEU A 40 14.52 -15.13 4.66
C LEU A 40 14.09 -15.33 3.20
N LEU A 41 13.08 -14.60 2.75
CA LEU A 41 12.58 -14.65 1.37
C LEU A 41 13.63 -14.17 0.37
N LEU A 42 14.31 -13.05 0.65
CA LEU A 42 15.41 -12.55 -0.19
C LEU A 42 16.55 -13.56 -0.30
N ARG A 43 16.94 -14.18 0.81
CA ARG A 43 17.97 -15.24 0.80
C ARG A 43 17.54 -16.46 -0.02
N ALA A 44 16.29 -16.91 0.15
CA ALA A 44 15.76 -18.07 -0.57
C ALA A 44 15.68 -17.83 -2.09
N THR A 45 15.34 -16.62 -2.50
CA THR A 45 15.22 -16.21 -3.91
C THR A 45 16.54 -15.73 -4.51
N ARG A 46 17.59 -15.54 -3.69
CA ARG A 46 18.89 -14.97 -4.09
C ARG A 46 18.76 -13.57 -4.70
N MET A 47 17.81 -12.80 -4.21
CA MET A 47 17.61 -11.40 -4.61
C MET A 47 18.38 -10.46 -3.69
N ASP A 48 18.93 -9.39 -4.25
CA ASP A 48 19.77 -8.45 -3.51
C ASP A 48 18.98 -7.55 -2.58
N ASN A 49 17.73 -7.24 -2.95
CA ASN A 49 16.85 -6.36 -2.19
C ASN A 49 15.37 -6.58 -2.52
N SER A 50 14.50 -5.96 -1.75
CA SER A 50 13.05 -6.09 -1.85
C SER A 50 12.49 -5.55 -3.16
N ASP A 51 13.06 -4.47 -3.70
CA ASP A 51 12.57 -3.84 -4.93
C ASP A 51 12.82 -4.77 -6.12
N THR A 52 14.03 -5.37 -6.20
CA THR A 52 14.35 -6.36 -7.23
C THR A 52 13.44 -7.60 -7.15
N LEU A 53 13.15 -8.04 -5.93
CA LEU A 53 12.22 -9.15 -5.72
C LEU A 53 10.80 -8.78 -6.15
N TRP A 54 10.37 -7.56 -5.83
CA TRP A 54 9.05 -7.05 -6.21
C TRP A 54 8.90 -6.97 -7.73
N ASP A 55 9.87 -6.37 -8.42
CA ASP A 55 9.90 -6.27 -9.88
C ASP A 55 9.79 -7.65 -10.53
N HIS A 56 10.58 -8.61 -10.03
CA HIS A 56 10.60 -9.97 -10.55
C HIS A 56 9.25 -10.70 -10.37
N LEU A 57 8.57 -10.48 -9.25
CA LEU A 57 7.34 -11.20 -8.93
C LEU A 57 6.07 -10.55 -9.49
N PHE A 58 6.04 -9.22 -9.64
CA PHE A 58 4.78 -8.50 -9.81
C PHE A 58 4.72 -7.52 -10.98
N GLU A 59 5.88 -7.10 -11.55
CA GLU A 59 5.89 -6.08 -12.60
C GLU A 59 5.87 -6.68 -14.03
N ASP A 60 5.69 -7.99 -14.16
CA ASP A 60 5.54 -8.63 -15.46
C ASP A 60 4.10 -8.51 -15.98
N GLU A 61 3.93 -7.76 -17.09
CA GLU A 61 2.63 -7.55 -17.73
C GLU A 61 1.93 -8.85 -18.15
N SER A 62 2.69 -9.89 -18.49
CA SER A 62 2.14 -11.18 -18.93
C SER A 62 1.36 -11.89 -17.82
N GLN A 63 1.58 -11.50 -16.56
CA GLN A 63 1.01 -12.12 -15.37
C GLN A 63 -0.10 -11.30 -14.69
N GLN A 64 -0.54 -10.20 -15.29
CA GLN A 64 -1.51 -9.29 -14.68
C GLN A 64 -2.80 -9.95 -14.23
N THR A 65 -3.30 -10.94 -14.96
CA THR A 65 -4.52 -11.69 -14.57
C THR A 65 -4.34 -12.52 -13.30
N ALA A 66 -3.13 -12.98 -13.03
CA ALA A 66 -2.79 -13.75 -11.83
C ALA A 66 -2.35 -12.88 -10.66
N LEU A 67 -2.11 -11.57 -10.90
CA LEU A 67 -1.56 -10.65 -9.91
C LEU A 67 -2.29 -10.66 -8.56
N PRO A 68 -3.64 -10.61 -8.48
CA PRO A 68 -4.33 -10.63 -7.19
C PRO A 68 -4.06 -11.92 -6.39
N SER A 69 -4.03 -13.07 -7.05
CA SER A 69 -3.75 -14.34 -6.39
C SER A 69 -2.29 -14.48 -5.99
N THR A 70 -1.37 -13.99 -6.81
CA THR A 70 0.07 -13.98 -6.53
C THR A 70 0.38 -13.09 -5.33
N LEU A 71 -0.18 -11.87 -5.29
CA LEU A 71 -0.07 -10.97 -4.13
C LEU A 71 -0.64 -11.58 -2.85
N ALA A 72 -1.82 -12.18 -2.93
CA ALA A 72 -2.43 -12.83 -1.78
C ALA A 72 -1.55 -13.97 -1.24
N HIS A 73 -0.96 -14.76 -2.12
CA HIS A 73 -0.06 -15.85 -1.77
C HIS A 73 1.25 -15.33 -1.13
N TYR A 74 1.85 -14.33 -1.76
CA TYR A 74 3.06 -13.68 -1.26
C TYR A 74 2.88 -13.15 0.17
N PHE A 75 1.84 -12.36 0.41
CA PHE A 75 1.61 -11.81 1.74
C PHE A 75 1.16 -12.85 2.76
N ALA A 76 0.48 -13.92 2.34
CA ALA A 76 0.18 -15.05 3.21
C ALA A 76 1.46 -15.78 3.66
N GLN A 77 2.41 -15.98 2.76
CA GLN A 77 3.71 -16.58 3.09
C GLN A 77 4.57 -15.65 3.94
N LEU A 78 4.65 -14.37 3.58
CA LEU A 78 5.41 -13.38 4.32
C LEU A 78 4.94 -13.25 5.77
N ARG A 79 3.63 -13.27 5.98
CA ARG A 79 3.05 -13.19 7.32
C ARG A 79 3.11 -14.52 8.08
N GLY A 80 2.97 -15.64 7.39
CA GLY A 80 2.89 -16.95 8.03
C GLY A 80 1.82 -17.01 9.12
N ASP A 81 2.18 -17.55 10.26
CA ASP A 81 1.30 -17.65 11.44
C ASP A 81 1.51 -16.49 12.45
N SER A 82 2.27 -15.46 12.06
CA SER A 82 2.54 -14.31 12.93
C SER A 82 1.23 -13.58 13.26
N PRO A 83 0.93 -13.38 14.55
CA PRO A 83 -0.21 -12.57 14.96
C PRO A 83 -0.01 -11.07 14.69
N GLY A 84 1.22 -10.65 14.38
CA GLY A 84 1.65 -9.26 14.39
C GLY A 84 1.91 -8.72 15.80
N ASP A 85 2.55 -7.56 15.90
CA ASP A 85 2.74 -6.84 17.15
C ASP A 85 1.41 -6.34 17.76
N ALA A 86 1.45 -5.78 18.96
CA ALA A 86 0.28 -5.31 19.68
C ALA A 86 -0.47 -4.23 18.90
N LEU A 87 0.26 -3.28 18.30
CA LEU A 87 -0.31 -2.19 17.52
C LEU A 87 -0.98 -2.71 16.25
N ASN A 88 -0.33 -3.60 15.51
CA ASN A 88 -0.91 -4.18 14.30
C ASN A 88 -2.16 -5.01 14.62
N ARG A 89 -2.17 -5.78 15.71
CA ARG A 89 -3.37 -6.50 16.17
C ARG A 89 -4.53 -5.55 16.46
N GLN A 90 -4.26 -4.43 17.14
CA GLN A 90 -5.28 -3.42 17.47
C GLN A 90 -5.84 -2.76 16.19
N ARG A 91 -4.97 -2.37 15.26
CA ARG A 91 -5.37 -1.79 13.96
C ARG A 91 -6.22 -2.78 13.15
N GLU A 92 -5.79 -4.03 13.08
CA GLU A 92 -6.48 -5.08 12.34
C GLU A 92 -7.86 -5.40 12.93
N ALA A 93 -7.96 -5.44 14.24
CA ALA A 93 -9.25 -5.62 14.92
C ALA A 93 -10.22 -4.47 14.59
N PHE A 94 -9.73 -3.24 14.56
CA PHE A 94 -10.53 -2.08 14.20
C PHE A 94 -10.94 -2.10 12.72
N MET A 95 -10.00 -2.38 11.81
CA MET A 95 -10.28 -2.51 10.38
C MET A 95 -11.28 -3.64 10.09
N ALA A 96 -11.15 -4.79 10.77
CA ALA A 96 -12.07 -5.91 10.59
C ALA A 96 -13.51 -5.56 10.97
N ARG A 97 -13.71 -4.75 12.01
CA ARG A 97 -15.03 -4.23 12.38
C ARG A 97 -15.62 -3.34 11.29
N TRP A 98 -14.81 -2.45 10.69
CA TRP A 98 -15.23 -1.63 9.57
C TRP A 98 -15.63 -2.45 8.33
N ILE A 99 -14.84 -3.46 8.01
CA ILE A 99 -15.15 -4.37 6.89
C ILE A 99 -16.47 -5.09 7.14
N THR A 100 -16.66 -5.63 8.35
CA THR A 100 -17.91 -6.32 8.73
C THR A 100 -19.11 -5.39 8.62
N TRP A 101 -19.02 -4.18 9.17
CA TRP A 101 -20.07 -3.20 9.04
C TRP A 101 -20.36 -2.85 7.56
N ALA A 102 -19.35 -2.59 6.76
CA ALA A 102 -19.52 -2.26 5.34
C ALA A 102 -20.19 -3.40 4.56
N MET A 103 -19.84 -4.65 4.84
CA MET A 103 -20.48 -5.82 4.23
C MET A 103 -21.96 -5.94 4.59
N GLN A 104 -22.38 -5.45 5.74
CA GLN A 104 -23.79 -5.44 6.16
C GLN A 104 -24.59 -4.32 5.54
N GLN A 105 -23.98 -3.19 5.21
CA GLN A 105 -24.65 -2.03 4.64
C GLN A 105 -24.88 -2.12 3.13
N ASN A 106 -24.13 -2.98 2.45
CA ASN A 106 -24.07 -3.00 1.00
C ASN A 106 -24.53 -4.34 0.43
N ASN A 107 -25.37 -4.26 -0.62
CA ASN A 107 -25.73 -5.41 -1.45
C ASN A 107 -24.75 -5.60 -2.62
N GLY A 108 -23.66 -4.86 -2.65
CA GLY A 108 -22.65 -4.86 -3.70
C GLY A 108 -21.27 -5.29 -3.19
N ASP A 109 -20.29 -5.18 -4.06
CA ASP A 109 -18.90 -5.54 -3.75
C ASP A 109 -18.25 -4.53 -2.80
N VAL A 110 -17.46 -5.04 -1.87
CA VAL A 110 -16.63 -4.25 -0.95
C VAL A 110 -15.17 -4.49 -1.28
N LEU A 111 -14.49 -3.46 -1.77
CA LEU A 111 -13.05 -3.48 -2.02
C LEU A 111 -12.30 -2.89 -0.83
N VAL A 112 -11.40 -3.67 -0.25
CA VAL A 112 -10.52 -3.23 0.84
C VAL A 112 -9.12 -2.96 0.28
N VAL A 113 -8.64 -1.72 0.46
CA VAL A 113 -7.27 -1.33 0.10
C VAL A 113 -6.50 -1.12 1.40
N CYS A 114 -5.55 -1.99 1.67
CA CYS A 114 -4.76 -1.97 2.90
C CYS A 114 -3.29 -2.34 2.62
N GLY A 115 -2.42 -2.15 3.59
CA GLY A 115 -1.07 -2.71 3.52
C GLY A 115 -1.12 -4.23 3.39
N GLY A 116 -0.31 -4.79 2.50
CA GLY A 116 -0.36 -6.21 2.15
C GLY A 116 -0.16 -7.14 3.35
N TRP A 117 0.64 -6.73 4.33
CA TRP A 117 0.85 -7.46 5.59
C TRP A 117 -0.45 -7.71 6.36
N HIS A 118 -1.41 -6.77 6.32
CA HIS A 118 -2.68 -6.89 7.03
C HIS A 118 -3.69 -7.79 6.29
N ALA A 119 -3.56 -7.92 4.98
CA ALA A 119 -4.57 -8.59 4.15
C ALA A 119 -4.91 -10.03 4.60
N PRO A 120 -3.93 -10.92 4.91
CA PRO A 120 -4.22 -12.29 5.36
C PRO A 120 -4.98 -12.35 6.69
N ALA A 121 -4.68 -11.43 7.62
CA ALA A 121 -5.37 -11.33 8.90
C ALA A 121 -6.80 -10.82 8.70
N LEU A 122 -6.97 -9.72 7.97
CA LEU A 122 -8.28 -9.12 7.72
C LEU A 122 -9.22 -10.09 7.00
N ALA A 123 -8.72 -10.86 6.03
CA ALA A 123 -9.49 -11.88 5.33
C ALA A 123 -10.10 -12.94 6.26
N LYS A 124 -9.46 -13.21 7.40
CA LYS A 124 -9.93 -14.16 8.41
C LYS A 124 -10.77 -13.48 9.51
N MET A 125 -10.37 -12.28 9.92
CA MET A 125 -10.91 -11.62 11.12
C MET A 125 -12.32 -11.07 10.91
N TRP A 126 -12.61 -10.42 9.77
CA TRP A 126 -13.93 -9.82 9.57
C TRP A 126 -15.08 -10.84 9.63
N ARG A 127 -14.83 -12.10 9.24
CA ARG A 127 -15.81 -13.20 9.33
C ARG A 127 -16.13 -13.65 10.76
N LYS A 128 -15.24 -13.33 11.70
CA LYS A 128 -15.39 -13.67 13.11
C LYS A 128 -16.07 -12.57 13.93
N CYS A 129 -16.23 -11.39 13.35
CA CYS A 129 -16.95 -10.29 13.98
C CYS A 129 -18.45 -10.60 14.06
N PRO A 130 -19.17 -10.05 15.06
CA PRO A 130 -20.62 -10.19 15.17
C PRO A 130 -21.32 -9.72 13.90
N GLN A 131 -22.38 -10.44 13.51
CA GLN A 131 -23.13 -10.14 12.27
C GLN A 131 -24.01 -8.88 12.37
N GLU A 132 -24.29 -8.41 13.57
CA GLU A 132 -24.96 -7.14 13.78
C GLU A 132 -23.99 -6.17 14.44
N MET A 133 -23.45 -5.27 13.65
CA MET A 133 -22.50 -4.26 14.11
C MET A 133 -22.98 -2.86 13.76
N ASN A 134 -22.93 -1.98 14.74
CA ASN A 134 -22.98 -0.56 14.47
C ASN A 134 -21.70 -0.09 13.80
N LYS A 135 -21.82 1.02 13.04
CA LYS A 135 -20.64 1.69 12.47
C LYS A 135 -19.59 1.88 13.56
N PRO A 136 -18.33 1.45 13.35
CA PRO A 136 -17.29 1.66 14.33
C PRO A 136 -17.10 3.15 14.61
N GLU A 137 -17.23 3.54 15.85
CA GLU A 137 -17.03 4.89 16.32
C GLU A 137 -15.83 4.93 17.26
N LEU A 138 -15.07 5.99 17.18
CA LEU A 138 -14.04 6.33 18.15
C LEU A 138 -14.56 7.47 19.01
N SER A 139 -14.19 7.45 20.29
CA SER A 139 -14.42 8.63 21.13
C SER A 139 -13.81 9.86 20.48
N SER A 140 -14.59 10.92 20.32
CA SER A 140 -14.08 12.17 19.79
C SER A 140 -13.00 12.72 20.73
N LEU A 141 -11.88 13.14 20.19
CA LEU A 141 -10.95 13.98 20.94
C LEU A 141 -11.56 15.36 21.17
N ALA A 142 -11.14 16.00 22.25
CA ALA A 142 -11.54 17.37 22.51
C ALA A 142 -11.13 18.27 21.32
N ASP A 143 -11.97 19.23 20.99
CA ASP A 143 -11.70 20.18 19.90
C ASP A 143 -10.33 20.85 20.08
N GLY A 144 -9.56 20.92 19.01
CA GLY A 144 -8.25 21.54 18.98
C GLY A 144 -7.07 20.62 19.31
N VAL A 145 -7.30 19.35 19.68
CA VAL A 145 -6.21 18.39 19.98
C VAL A 145 -5.67 17.73 18.71
N THR A 146 -6.50 17.56 17.68
CA THR A 146 -6.10 16.99 16.40
C THR A 146 -6.58 17.82 15.22
N GLY A 147 -5.87 17.71 14.11
CA GLY A 147 -6.24 18.37 12.86
C GLY A 147 -5.73 17.61 11.65
N CYS A 148 -6.34 17.86 10.50
CA CYS A 148 -5.88 17.33 9.22
C CYS A 148 -5.11 18.44 8.48
N TYR A 149 -3.89 18.14 8.06
CA TYR A 149 -3.05 19.04 7.30
C TYR A 149 -2.69 18.40 5.97
N LEU A 150 -2.77 19.20 4.89
CA LEU A 150 -2.21 18.80 3.62
C LEU A 150 -0.68 18.88 3.71
N THR A 151 -0.03 17.75 3.65
CA THR A 151 1.43 17.72 3.56
C THR A 151 1.84 17.96 2.10
N PRO A 152 2.64 19.01 1.81
CA PRO A 152 3.07 19.30 0.45
C PRO A 152 4.13 18.30 -0.01
N TYR A 153 3.72 17.12 -0.40
CA TYR A 153 4.58 16.15 -1.04
C TYR A 153 4.77 16.53 -2.51
N SER A 154 6.00 16.87 -2.88
CA SER A 154 6.39 16.87 -4.29
C SER A 154 6.82 15.46 -4.69
N GLU A 155 6.74 15.14 -5.98
CA GLU A 155 7.23 13.87 -6.52
C GLU A 155 8.70 13.60 -6.11
N LYS A 156 9.54 14.65 -6.13
CA LYS A 156 10.92 14.56 -5.65
C LYS A 156 11.04 14.18 -4.17
N ARG A 157 10.13 14.65 -3.32
CA ARG A 157 10.11 14.28 -1.90
C ARG A 157 9.68 12.84 -1.69
N LEU A 158 8.68 12.39 -2.43
CA LEU A 158 8.23 10.99 -2.38
C LEU A 158 9.34 10.03 -2.80
N ASP A 159 10.14 10.41 -3.80
CA ASP A 159 11.25 9.60 -4.32
C ASP A 159 12.42 9.49 -3.32
N VAL A 160 12.64 10.52 -2.52
CA VAL A 160 13.73 10.56 -1.51
C VAL A 160 13.37 9.82 -0.23
N LEU A 161 12.07 9.76 0.12
CA LEU A 161 11.61 9.05 1.29
C LEU A 161 11.69 7.55 1.05
N ALA A 162 12.61 6.87 1.73
CA ALA A 162 12.80 5.42 1.63
C ALA A 162 12.22 4.70 2.85
N GLY A 163 11.85 3.45 2.68
CA GLY A 163 11.34 2.59 3.74
C GLY A 163 9.95 3.00 4.25
N TYR A 164 9.70 2.79 5.53
CA TYR A 164 8.41 3.05 6.17
C TYR A 164 8.01 4.54 6.23
N LEU A 165 8.84 5.42 5.76
CA LEU A 165 8.57 6.86 5.69
C LEU A 165 7.57 7.25 4.59
N SER A 166 6.81 6.30 4.08
CA SER A 166 5.75 6.50 3.08
C SER A 166 6.23 7.10 1.76
N GLY A 167 7.49 6.82 1.40
CA GLY A 167 8.02 7.15 0.08
C GLY A 167 7.46 6.23 -1.01
N MET A 168 7.74 6.60 -2.23
CA MET A 168 7.40 5.82 -3.41
C MET A 168 8.56 5.94 -4.40
N PRO A 169 9.18 4.83 -4.82
CA PRO A 169 10.22 4.89 -5.85
C PRO A 169 9.62 5.37 -7.17
N ALA A 170 10.36 6.23 -7.85
CA ALA A 170 10.01 6.77 -9.16
C ALA A 170 8.53 7.26 -9.30
N PRO A 171 8.03 8.16 -8.43
CA PRO A 171 6.61 8.51 -8.38
C PRO A 171 6.10 9.13 -9.68
N VAL A 172 6.95 9.83 -10.43
CA VAL A 172 6.62 10.37 -11.76
C VAL A 172 6.33 9.25 -12.75
N TRP A 173 7.17 8.22 -12.75
CA TRP A 173 6.99 7.03 -13.59
C TRP A 173 5.68 6.33 -13.28
N GLN A 174 5.42 6.03 -12.01
CA GLN A 174 4.18 5.40 -11.55
C GLN A 174 2.94 6.21 -11.94
N ASN A 175 3.03 7.53 -11.86
CA ASN A 175 1.93 8.41 -12.24
C ASN A 175 1.68 8.38 -13.76
N TRP A 176 2.72 8.36 -14.58
CA TRP A 176 2.58 8.26 -16.03
C TRP A 176 2.02 6.89 -16.44
N CYS A 177 2.51 5.80 -15.87
CA CYS A 177 1.93 4.47 -16.09
C CYS A 177 0.44 4.42 -15.78
N TRP A 178 0.04 5.04 -14.67
CA TRP A 178 -1.38 5.15 -14.28
C TRP A 178 -2.23 5.98 -15.25
N GLN A 179 -1.68 7.05 -15.78
CA GLN A 179 -2.42 7.98 -16.65
C GLN A 179 -2.55 7.50 -18.09
N CYS A 180 -1.52 6.94 -18.65
CA CYS A 180 -1.45 6.65 -20.08
C CYS A 180 -1.04 5.20 -20.44
N GLY A 181 -0.80 4.34 -19.46
CA GLY A 181 -0.32 2.99 -19.66
C GLY A 181 1.19 2.91 -19.86
N LEU A 182 1.75 1.70 -19.70
CA LEU A 182 3.20 1.46 -19.64
C LEU A 182 3.93 1.88 -20.92
N GLN A 183 3.40 1.51 -22.09
CA GLN A 183 4.03 1.83 -23.37
C GLN A 183 4.17 3.34 -23.61
N GLN A 184 3.07 4.09 -23.39
CA GLN A 184 3.09 5.55 -23.58
C GLN A 184 3.95 6.25 -22.51
N ALA A 185 3.94 5.72 -21.28
CA ALA A 185 4.81 6.21 -20.21
C ALA A 185 6.28 6.06 -20.57
N GLY A 186 6.69 4.92 -21.16
CA GLY A 186 8.05 4.69 -21.64
C GLY A 186 8.47 5.69 -22.71
N GLU A 187 7.62 5.92 -23.71
CA GLU A 187 7.89 6.92 -24.75
C GLU A 187 8.01 8.35 -24.15
N GLN A 188 7.16 8.69 -23.20
CA GLN A 188 7.20 9.99 -22.54
C GLN A 188 8.46 10.17 -21.70
N LEU A 189 8.90 9.11 -21.00
CA LEU A 189 10.15 9.09 -20.26
C LEU A 189 11.34 9.37 -21.17
N LEU A 190 11.48 8.60 -22.25
CA LEU A 190 12.57 8.79 -23.24
C LEU A 190 12.57 10.21 -23.81
N LYS A 191 11.43 10.72 -24.25
CA LYS A 191 11.30 12.10 -24.76
C LYS A 191 11.74 13.13 -23.72
N THR A 192 11.35 12.95 -22.47
CA THR A 192 11.68 13.85 -21.37
C THR A 192 13.17 13.82 -21.05
N VAL A 193 13.76 12.62 -20.94
CA VAL A 193 15.20 12.45 -20.69
C VAL A 193 16.03 13.08 -21.80
N LEU A 194 15.76 12.74 -23.07
CA LEU A 194 16.48 13.30 -24.22
C LEU A 194 16.36 14.83 -24.29
N THR A 195 15.19 15.37 -23.98
CA THR A 195 14.98 16.81 -23.94
C THR A 195 15.83 17.47 -22.86
N ARG A 196 15.87 16.90 -21.66
CA ARG A 196 16.70 17.40 -20.56
C ARG A 196 18.18 17.30 -20.85
N LEU A 197 18.67 16.19 -21.41
CA LEU A 197 20.05 16.01 -21.78
C LEU A 197 20.49 17.13 -22.78
N ARG A 198 19.67 17.39 -23.82
CA ARG A 198 19.94 18.46 -24.79
C ARG A 198 19.94 19.86 -24.15
N GLN A 199 18.99 20.12 -23.22
CA GLN A 199 18.96 21.40 -22.49
C GLN A 199 20.23 21.63 -21.66
N HIS A 200 20.78 20.56 -21.09
CA HIS A 200 21.99 20.58 -20.28
C HIS A 200 23.27 20.39 -21.13
N LYS A 201 23.15 20.36 -22.46
CA LYS A 201 24.28 20.14 -23.40
C LYS A 201 25.04 18.84 -23.11
N LEU A 202 24.36 17.85 -22.61
CA LEU A 202 24.89 16.50 -22.41
C LEU A 202 24.70 15.69 -23.70
N PRO A 203 25.66 14.80 -24.05
CA PRO A 203 25.50 13.92 -25.19
C PRO A 203 24.28 13.03 -25.01
N ALA A 204 23.52 12.86 -26.08
CA ALA A 204 22.40 11.94 -26.14
C ALA A 204 22.53 11.25 -27.52
N SER A 205 23.23 10.15 -27.53
CA SER A 205 23.39 9.30 -28.72
C SER A 205 22.48 8.09 -28.64
N THR A 206 22.34 7.38 -29.75
CA THR A 206 21.62 6.10 -29.78
C THR A 206 22.38 4.96 -29.09
N ALA A 207 23.60 5.24 -28.60
CA ALA A 207 24.44 4.28 -27.87
C ALA A 207 24.40 4.48 -26.33
N ASP A 208 23.75 5.55 -25.88
CA ASP A 208 23.51 5.86 -24.47
C ASP A 208 22.10 5.43 -24.09
#